data_d672bfca800fc9bb5d938787458d9587
#
_entry.id   d672bfca800fc9bb5d938787458d9587
#
_cell.length_a   1.000
_cell.length_b   1.000
_cell.length_c   1.000
_cell.angle_alpha   90.00
_cell.angle_beta   90.00
_cell.angle_gamma   90.00
#
_symmetry.space_group_name_H-M   'P 1'
#
loop_
_entity.id
_entity.type
_entity.pdbx_description
1 polymer ?
#
loop_
_entity_poly.entity_id
_entity_poly.type
_entity_poly.pdbx_seq_one_letter_code
_entity_poly.pdbx_strand_id
1 'polypeptide(L)'
;MSEKRKDKKGRIFRSGEGQRPNKTYFYRYHRNGDKKWSYVYAPTLEELRQKEEVIQRDLLDGIDYAGGEITVAELVDRYINLRRGLKENSMRAYGSAINRIHTDPFGSRMIRSVRLSDGKGWFVSLHDKGLKQNTIGILQSVLRPAFEMAADDDMIRKNPFKFKLSDVIPNDAYVRSALTKAQQERYLQFIRDHGKDNYYDDIVILLGTGLRVSELYGLTKADIDFDRRCIHIHKQLCRTADKPYFVAPPKTS
;
A
#
# COMPACT_ATOMS: atom_id res chain seq x y z
N MET A 1 -16.00 -11.67 54.67
CA MET A 1 -15.88 -10.70 53.55
C MET A 1 -14.41 -10.48 53.27
N SER A 2 -13.91 -10.75 52.08
CA SER A 2 -12.50 -10.54 51.72
C SER A 2 -12.19 -9.04 51.75
N GLU A 3 -11.15 -8.67 52.49
CA GLU A 3 -10.70 -7.27 52.60
C GLU A 3 -10.28 -6.73 51.23
N LYS A 4 -10.87 -5.62 50.80
CA LYS A 4 -10.58 -5.03 49.47
C LYS A 4 -9.14 -4.52 49.45
N ARG A 5 -8.34 -4.99 48.49
CA ARG A 5 -6.95 -4.56 48.29
C ARG A 5 -6.88 -3.05 48.01
N LYS A 6 -5.97 -2.35 48.69
CA LYS A 6 -5.78 -0.90 48.59
C LYS A 6 -4.34 -0.57 48.18
N ASP A 7 -4.15 0.57 47.52
CA ASP A 7 -2.84 1.12 47.27
C ASP A 7 -2.26 1.81 48.55
N LYS A 8 -1.02 2.27 48.47
CA LYS A 8 -0.36 3.00 49.55
C LYS A 8 -1.05 4.32 49.94
N LYS A 9 -1.97 4.83 49.11
CA LYS A 9 -2.79 6.04 49.36
C LYS A 9 -4.21 5.71 49.81
N GLY A 10 -4.52 4.42 50.12
CA GLY A 10 -5.82 3.98 50.58
C GLY A 10 -6.89 3.78 49.50
N ARG A 11 -6.57 3.94 48.22
CA ARG A 11 -7.50 3.77 47.09
C ARG A 11 -7.71 2.28 46.79
N ILE A 12 -8.97 1.89 46.59
CA ILE A 12 -9.35 0.50 46.33
C ILE A 12 -9.00 0.10 44.91
N PHE A 13 -8.33 -1.04 44.74
CA PHE A 13 -8.07 -1.67 43.45
C PHE A 13 -9.31 -2.37 42.88
N ARG A 14 -9.50 -2.23 41.57
CA ARG A 14 -10.44 -3.06 40.82
C ARG A 14 -9.86 -4.47 40.57
N SER A 15 -10.68 -5.37 40.03
CA SER A 15 -10.22 -6.71 39.63
C SER A 15 -9.11 -6.59 38.60
N GLY A 16 -8.00 -7.28 38.79
CA GLY A 16 -6.85 -7.21 37.89
C GLY A 16 -5.85 -6.10 38.21
N GLU A 17 -6.24 -5.02 38.91
CA GLU A 17 -5.34 -3.93 39.30
C GLU A 17 -4.39 -4.33 40.45
N GLY A 18 -3.22 -3.72 40.46
CA GLY A 18 -2.25 -3.84 41.56
C GLY A 18 -1.14 -2.78 41.49
N GLN A 19 -0.30 -2.76 42.53
CA GLN A 19 0.87 -1.86 42.57
C GLN A 19 2.12 -2.67 42.89
N ARG A 20 3.19 -2.42 42.14
CA ARG A 20 4.52 -3.02 42.37
C ARG A 20 5.28 -2.29 43.49
N PRO A 21 6.32 -2.91 44.08
CA PRO A 21 7.15 -2.28 45.11
C PRO A 21 7.74 -0.93 44.67
N ASN A 22 8.07 -0.79 43.38
CA ASN A 22 8.59 0.47 42.74
C ASN A 22 7.51 1.54 42.54
N LYS A 23 6.34 1.40 43.12
CA LYS A 23 5.18 2.32 43.04
C LYS A 23 4.47 2.35 41.68
N THR A 24 4.91 1.59 40.67
CA THR A 24 4.23 1.50 39.38
C THR A 24 2.94 0.68 39.54
N TYR A 25 1.86 1.18 38.96
CA TYR A 25 0.57 0.46 38.92
C TYR A 25 0.55 -0.49 37.75
N PHE A 26 -0.17 -1.62 37.86
CA PHE A 26 -0.37 -2.56 36.77
C PHE A 26 -1.82 -3.03 36.73
N TYR A 27 -2.30 -3.38 35.55
CA TYR A 27 -3.54 -4.09 35.29
C TYR A 27 -3.21 -5.38 34.52
N ARG A 28 -3.72 -6.51 34.99
CA ARG A 28 -3.59 -7.82 34.37
C ARG A 28 -4.91 -8.24 33.73
N TYR A 29 -4.83 -8.78 32.52
CA TYR A 29 -5.98 -9.24 31.75
C TYR A 29 -5.61 -10.43 30.86
N HIS A 30 -6.61 -11.19 30.41
CA HIS A 30 -6.42 -12.19 29.36
C HIS A 30 -6.75 -11.56 28.01
N ARG A 31 -5.95 -11.86 26.99
CA ARG A 31 -6.29 -11.58 25.60
C ARG A 31 -7.30 -12.63 25.11
N ASN A 32 -8.11 -12.29 24.11
CA ASN A 32 -9.05 -13.25 23.52
C ASN A 32 -8.27 -14.46 22.97
N GLY A 33 -8.64 -15.67 23.41
CA GLY A 33 -7.97 -16.91 23.01
C GLY A 33 -6.64 -17.23 23.70
N ASP A 34 -6.07 -16.33 24.51
CA ASP A 34 -4.81 -16.57 25.21
C ASP A 34 -5.04 -17.02 26.68
N LYS A 35 -4.30 -18.06 27.09
CA LYS A 35 -4.29 -18.53 28.49
C LYS A 35 -3.30 -17.78 29.37
N LYS A 36 -2.41 -16.97 28.78
CA LYS A 36 -1.39 -16.20 29.51
C LYS A 36 -1.92 -14.85 29.92
N TRP A 37 -1.48 -14.40 31.13
CA TRP A 37 -1.77 -13.06 31.61
C TRP A 37 -0.94 -12.02 30.83
N SER A 38 -1.63 -11.01 30.30
CA SER A 38 -1.03 -9.80 29.78
C SER A 38 -1.06 -8.69 30.83
N TYR A 39 -0.08 -7.80 30.80
CA TYR A 39 0.07 -6.71 31.78
C TYR A 39 0.23 -5.38 31.06
N VAL A 40 -0.45 -4.36 31.60
CA VAL A 40 -0.20 -2.97 31.24
C VAL A 40 0.22 -2.20 32.48
N TYR A 41 1.10 -1.23 32.32
CA TYR A 41 1.70 -0.47 33.41
C TYR A 41 1.44 1.03 33.23
N ALA A 42 1.32 1.74 34.37
CA ALA A 42 1.22 3.19 34.40
C ALA A 42 1.85 3.75 35.71
N PRO A 43 2.38 4.98 35.69
CA PRO A 43 2.92 5.63 36.89
C PRO A 43 1.82 6.05 37.87
N THR A 44 0.59 6.30 37.37
CA THR A 44 -0.56 6.70 38.22
C THR A 44 -1.73 5.73 38.02
N LEU A 45 -2.60 5.65 39.07
CA LEU A 45 -3.79 4.82 38.99
C LEU A 45 -4.83 5.35 37.99
N GLU A 46 -4.86 6.66 37.76
CA GLU A 46 -5.75 7.31 36.77
C GLU A 46 -5.38 6.94 35.37
N GLU A 47 -4.10 7.07 35.01
CA GLU A 47 -3.60 6.62 33.72
C GLU A 47 -3.77 5.12 33.50
N LEU A 48 -3.60 4.31 34.56
CA LEU A 48 -3.85 2.88 34.48
C LEU A 48 -5.32 2.61 34.10
N ARG A 49 -6.27 3.27 34.76
CA ARG A 49 -7.70 3.11 34.48
C ARG A 49 -8.12 3.58 33.11
N GLN A 50 -7.53 4.64 32.60
CA GLN A 50 -7.74 5.06 31.21
C GLN A 50 -7.28 3.95 30.23
N LYS A 51 -6.11 3.36 30.46
CA LYS A 51 -5.62 2.22 29.66
C LYS A 51 -6.51 0.99 29.81
N GLU A 52 -6.98 0.69 31.03
CA GLU A 52 -7.89 -0.42 31.31
C GLU A 52 -9.20 -0.27 30.54
N GLU A 53 -9.83 0.90 30.53
CA GLU A 53 -11.06 1.16 29.79
C GLU A 53 -10.91 0.94 28.28
N VAL A 54 -9.77 1.35 27.72
CA VAL A 54 -9.46 1.09 26.31
C VAL A 54 -9.32 -0.41 26.07
N ILE A 55 -8.54 -1.11 26.90
CA ILE A 55 -8.31 -2.56 26.77
C ILE A 55 -9.63 -3.33 26.91
N GLN A 56 -10.46 -3.00 27.91
CA GLN A 56 -11.74 -3.68 28.11
C GLN A 56 -12.69 -3.48 26.92
N ARG A 57 -12.73 -2.26 26.36
CA ARG A 57 -13.51 -1.98 25.15
C ARG A 57 -13.01 -2.82 23.97
N ASP A 58 -11.70 -2.87 23.77
CA ASP A 58 -11.10 -3.61 22.67
C ASP A 58 -11.34 -5.12 22.81
N LEU A 59 -11.27 -5.66 24.03
CA LEU A 59 -11.61 -7.07 24.32
C LEU A 59 -13.09 -7.39 24.07
N LEU A 60 -14.00 -6.47 24.42
CA LEU A 60 -15.44 -6.58 24.15
C LEU A 60 -15.74 -6.53 22.64
N ASP A 61 -14.98 -5.73 21.91
CA ASP A 61 -15.09 -5.60 20.44
C ASP A 61 -14.37 -6.74 19.70
N GLY A 62 -13.76 -7.70 20.40
CA GLY A 62 -13.12 -8.87 19.81
C GLY A 62 -11.73 -8.62 19.21
N ILE A 63 -11.12 -7.44 19.43
CA ILE A 63 -9.85 -7.07 18.79
C ILE A 63 -8.70 -7.98 19.27
N ASP A 64 -8.02 -8.62 18.31
CA ASP A 64 -6.84 -9.46 18.58
C ASP A 64 -5.58 -8.63 18.76
N TYR A 65 -5.23 -8.36 20.01
CA TYR A 65 -3.99 -7.64 20.35
C TYR A 65 -2.72 -8.35 19.90
N ALA A 66 -2.71 -9.68 19.83
CA ALA A 66 -1.55 -10.43 19.37
C ALA A 66 -1.31 -10.21 17.87
N GLY A 67 -2.39 -10.19 17.07
CA GLY A 67 -2.33 -9.89 15.66
C GLY A 67 -1.85 -8.47 15.33
N GLY A 68 -2.18 -7.50 16.20
CA GLY A 68 -1.77 -6.09 16.05
C GLY A 68 -0.33 -5.77 16.50
N GLU A 69 0.42 -6.74 17.00
CA GLU A 69 1.84 -6.59 17.41
C GLU A 69 2.83 -6.80 16.25
N ILE A 70 2.37 -6.75 15.01
CA ILE A 70 3.23 -6.74 13.82
C ILE A 70 3.48 -5.31 13.34
N THR A 71 4.58 -5.15 12.61
CA THR A 71 4.94 -3.87 11.99
C THR A 71 4.15 -3.62 10.70
N VAL A 72 4.17 -2.39 10.21
CA VAL A 72 3.58 -2.03 8.91
C VAL A 72 4.23 -2.83 7.77
N ALA A 73 5.56 -3.01 7.81
CA ALA A 73 6.30 -3.78 6.81
C ALA A 73 5.88 -5.25 6.83
N GLU A 74 5.81 -5.88 8.01
CA GLU A 74 5.37 -7.28 8.15
C GLU A 74 3.91 -7.48 7.70
N LEU A 75 3.02 -6.52 7.98
CA LEU A 75 1.64 -6.57 7.48
C LEU A 75 1.59 -6.54 5.95
N VAL A 76 2.40 -5.67 5.33
CA VAL A 76 2.49 -5.57 3.87
C VAL A 76 3.01 -6.87 3.27
N ASP A 77 4.05 -7.46 3.84
CA ASP A 77 4.59 -8.75 3.40
C ASP A 77 3.55 -9.86 3.50
N ARG A 78 2.83 -9.94 4.63
CA ARG A 78 1.72 -10.88 4.82
C ARG A 78 0.64 -10.71 3.75
N TYR A 79 0.22 -9.49 3.47
CA TYR A 79 -0.77 -9.19 2.44
C TYR A 79 -0.30 -9.61 1.05
N ILE A 80 0.94 -9.27 0.67
CA ILE A 80 1.49 -9.62 -0.66
C ILE A 80 1.64 -11.13 -0.82
N ASN A 81 2.08 -11.83 0.23
CA ASN A 81 2.24 -13.30 0.19
C ASN A 81 0.90 -14.04 0.02
N LEU A 82 -0.19 -13.48 0.50
CA LEU A 82 -1.54 -14.03 0.32
C LEU A 82 -2.12 -13.72 -1.07
N ARG A 83 -1.59 -12.73 -1.77
CA ARG A 83 -2.13 -12.28 -3.05
C ARG A 83 -1.54 -13.06 -4.22
N ARG A 84 -2.31 -14.01 -4.75
CA ARG A 84 -1.95 -14.80 -5.94
C ARG A 84 -2.38 -14.09 -7.23
N GLY A 85 -1.65 -14.35 -8.35
CA GLY A 85 -2.06 -13.92 -9.70
C GLY A 85 -1.81 -12.44 -10.03
N LEU A 86 -0.93 -11.75 -9.32
CA LEU A 86 -0.51 -10.40 -9.72
C LEU A 86 0.27 -10.44 -11.04
N LYS A 87 -0.11 -9.57 -11.99
CA LYS A 87 0.64 -9.40 -13.25
C LYS A 87 2.06 -8.87 -12.92
N GLU A 88 3.05 -9.34 -13.66
CA GLU A 88 4.47 -9.06 -13.42
C GLU A 88 4.80 -7.56 -13.34
N ASN A 89 4.19 -6.74 -14.21
CA ASN A 89 4.35 -5.29 -14.15
C ASN A 89 3.78 -4.65 -12.87
N SER A 90 2.70 -5.22 -12.32
CA SER A 90 2.15 -4.78 -11.03
C SER A 90 3.07 -5.18 -9.88
N MET A 91 3.66 -6.38 -9.94
CA MET A 91 4.65 -6.82 -8.96
C MET A 91 5.88 -5.92 -8.93
N ARG A 92 6.37 -5.45 -10.09
CA ARG A 92 7.49 -4.51 -10.16
C ARG A 92 7.15 -3.17 -9.49
N ALA A 93 5.98 -2.60 -9.78
CA ALA A 93 5.53 -1.36 -9.15
C ALA A 93 5.37 -1.53 -7.63
N TYR A 94 4.79 -2.64 -7.19
CA TYR A 94 4.65 -2.98 -5.78
C TYR A 94 6.00 -3.26 -5.12
N GLY A 95 6.94 -3.91 -5.78
CA GLY A 95 8.30 -4.14 -5.26
C GLY A 95 9.01 -2.85 -4.88
N SER A 96 8.91 -1.80 -5.70
CA SER A 96 9.44 -0.47 -5.36
C SER A 96 8.75 0.15 -4.15
N ALA A 97 7.41 0.02 -4.06
CA ALA A 97 6.64 0.51 -2.91
C ALA A 97 6.97 -0.27 -1.63
N ILE A 98 7.04 -1.59 -1.71
CA ILE A 98 7.40 -2.48 -0.59
C ILE A 98 8.79 -2.14 -0.07
N ASN A 99 9.79 -2.04 -0.97
CA ASN A 99 11.15 -1.69 -0.57
C ASN A 99 11.21 -0.33 0.15
N ARG A 100 10.44 0.66 -0.32
CA ARG A 100 10.35 1.96 0.36
C ARG A 100 9.71 1.84 1.75
N ILE A 101 8.67 1.03 1.91
CA ILE A 101 8.04 0.80 3.22
C ILE A 101 9.03 0.13 4.17
N HIS A 102 9.81 -0.84 3.72
CA HIS A 102 10.82 -1.51 4.54
C HIS A 102 11.98 -0.59 4.96
N THR A 103 12.37 0.34 4.10
CA THR A 103 13.51 1.24 4.35
C THR A 103 13.13 2.51 5.11
N ASP A 104 11.84 2.86 5.17
CA ASP A 104 11.35 4.04 5.86
C ASP A 104 11.03 3.71 7.33
N PRO A 105 11.37 4.58 8.31
CA PRO A 105 11.01 4.38 9.72
C PRO A 105 9.51 4.14 9.97
N PHE A 106 8.64 4.60 9.08
CA PHE A 106 7.20 4.34 9.15
C PHE A 106 6.89 2.84 9.05
N GLY A 107 7.66 2.09 8.26
CA GLY A 107 7.51 0.63 8.09
C GLY A 107 7.77 -0.16 9.37
N SER A 108 8.61 0.34 10.27
CA SER A 108 8.93 -0.29 11.56
C SER A 108 7.89 0.00 12.66
N ARG A 109 6.90 0.83 12.40
CA ARG A 109 5.85 1.13 13.39
C ARG A 109 4.89 -0.04 13.54
N MET A 110 4.44 -0.31 14.77
CA MET A 110 3.38 -1.29 15.05
C MET A 110 2.06 -0.83 14.45
N ILE A 111 1.34 -1.71 13.72
CA ILE A 111 0.10 -1.34 13.02
C ILE A 111 -0.96 -0.76 13.95
N ARG A 112 -1.07 -1.25 15.17
CA ARG A 112 -2.00 -0.75 16.20
C ARG A 112 -1.73 0.70 16.62
N SER A 113 -0.49 1.19 16.44
CA SER A 113 -0.10 2.56 16.78
C SER A 113 -0.35 3.55 15.66
N VAL A 114 -0.63 3.07 14.45
CA VAL A 114 -0.81 3.92 13.25
C VAL A 114 -2.22 4.49 13.22
N ARG A 115 -2.33 5.79 13.29
CA ARG A 115 -3.58 6.53 13.17
C ARG A 115 -3.75 7.13 11.77
N LEU A 116 -4.96 7.54 11.43
CA LEU A 116 -5.27 8.25 10.17
C LEU A 116 -4.36 9.46 9.96
N SER A 117 -4.12 10.25 11.02
CA SER A 117 -3.22 11.41 10.98
C SER A 117 -1.78 11.04 10.64
N ASP A 118 -1.30 9.90 11.15
CA ASP A 118 0.05 9.41 10.89
C ASP A 118 0.21 9.01 9.42
N GLY A 119 -0.77 8.26 8.86
CA GLY A 119 -0.76 7.87 7.44
C GLY A 119 -0.79 9.08 6.50
N LYS A 120 -1.67 10.06 6.79
CA LYS A 120 -1.72 11.32 6.04
C LYS A 120 -0.43 12.12 6.16
N GLY A 121 0.09 12.31 7.39
CA GLY A 121 1.31 13.05 7.65
C GLY A 121 2.54 12.42 6.98
N TRP A 122 2.61 11.08 6.95
CA TRP A 122 3.68 10.38 6.24
C TRP A 122 3.62 10.64 4.73
N PHE A 123 2.43 10.58 4.10
CA PHE A 123 2.28 10.89 2.67
C PHE A 123 2.65 12.35 2.34
N VAL A 124 2.25 13.30 3.20
CA VAL A 124 2.68 14.70 3.07
C VAL A 124 4.21 14.79 3.13
N SER A 125 4.85 14.16 4.10
CA SER A 125 6.31 14.17 4.23
C SER A 125 7.03 13.55 3.03
N LEU A 126 6.47 12.51 2.41
CA LEU A 126 7.00 11.92 1.19
C LEU A 126 6.86 12.87 -0.01
N HIS A 127 5.74 13.56 -0.11
CA HIS A 127 5.51 14.56 -1.16
C HIS A 127 6.47 15.75 -1.01
N ASP A 128 6.68 16.26 0.21
CA ASP A 128 7.63 17.33 0.52
C ASP A 128 9.08 16.94 0.20
N LYS A 129 9.41 15.65 0.29
CA LYS A 129 10.68 15.06 -0.17
C LYS A 129 10.76 14.87 -1.70
N GLY A 130 9.78 15.35 -2.46
CA GLY A 130 9.75 15.36 -3.92
C GLY A 130 9.11 14.15 -4.58
N LEU A 131 8.46 13.25 -3.85
CA LEU A 131 7.71 12.16 -4.47
C LEU A 131 6.43 12.69 -5.11
N LYS A 132 6.20 12.29 -6.35
CA LYS A 132 4.97 12.63 -7.07
C LYS A 132 3.75 11.90 -6.51
N GLN A 133 2.57 12.55 -6.58
CA GLN A 133 1.30 11.98 -6.11
C GLN A 133 1.06 10.56 -6.65
N ASN A 134 1.36 10.31 -7.93
CA ASN A 134 1.19 8.97 -8.53
C ASN A 134 2.07 7.91 -7.86
N THR A 135 3.29 8.24 -7.46
CA THR A 135 4.19 7.31 -6.74
C THR A 135 3.66 7.01 -5.34
N ILE A 136 3.16 8.05 -4.64
CA ILE A 136 2.51 7.89 -3.33
C ILE A 136 1.20 7.09 -3.47
N GLY A 137 0.49 7.25 -4.59
CA GLY A 137 -0.70 6.46 -4.92
C GLY A 137 -0.41 4.95 -5.02
N ILE A 138 0.78 4.57 -5.52
CA ILE A 138 1.21 3.16 -5.53
C ILE A 138 1.44 2.66 -4.10
N LEU A 139 2.06 3.46 -3.21
CA LEU A 139 2.19 3.11 -1.80
C LEU A 139 0.82 2.91 -1.15
N GLN A 140 -0.13 3.82 -1.38
CA GLN A 140 -1.49 3.69 -0.87
C GLN A 140 -2.21 2.45 -1.42
N SER A 141 -1.97 2.09 -2.68
CA SER A 141 -2.59 0.90 -3.32
C SER A 141 -2.11 -0.43 -2.72
N VAL A 142 -0.99 -0.42 -2.00
CA VAL A 142 -0.47 -1.55 -1.22
C VAL A 142 -0.94 -1.47 0.23
N LEU A 143 -0.79 -0.32 0.87
CA LEU A 143 -1.09 -0.15 2.29
C LEU A 143 -2.58 -0.22 2.60
N ARG A 144 -3.43 0.44 1.80
CA ARG A 144 -4.86 0.46 2.05
C ARG A 144 -5.48 -0.94 2.12
N PRO A 145 -5.29 -1.85 1.14
CA PRO A 145 -5.85 -3.19 1.24
C PRO A 145 -5.15 -4.06 2.30
N ALA A 146 -3.86 -3.85 2.60
CA ALA A 146 -3.18 -4.55 3.68
C ALA A 146 -3.79 -4.18 5.05
N PHE A 147 -4.04 -2.90 5.29
CA PHE A 147 -4.71 -2.44 6.50
C PHE A 147 -6.22 -2.73 6.53
N GLU A 148 -6.89 -2.90 5.37
CA GLU A 148 -8.27 -3.39 5.33
C GLU A 148 -8.31 -4.85 5.80
N MET A 149 -7.41 -5.70 5.29
CA MET A 149 -7.25 -7.08 5.78
C MET A 149 -7.00 -7.14 7.30
N ALA A 150 -6.13 -6.26 7.82
CA ALA A 150 -5.89 -6.20 9.26
C ALA A 150 -7.13 -5.75 10.07
N ALA A 151 -7.99 -4.91 9.48
CA ALA A 151 -9.25 -4.52 10.10
C ALA A 151 -10.30 -5.62 10.03
N ASP A 152 -10.37 -6.36 8.92
CA ASP A 152 -11.28 -7.50 8.72
C ASP A 152 -10.86 -8.71 9.59
N ASP A 153 -9.55 -8.84 9.89
CA ASP A 153 -8.99 -9.83 10.82
C ASP A 153 -9.04 -9.37 12.31
N ASP A 154 -9.73 -8.27 12.62
CA ASP A 154 -9.86 -7.70 13.97
C ASP A 154 -8.52 -7.34 14.65
N MET A 155 -7.43 -7.19 13.88
CA MET A 155 -6.12 -6.79 14.39
C MET A 155 -6.07 -5.29 14.75
N ILE A 156 -6.89 -4.49 14.08
CA ILE A 156 -7.05 -3.03 14.28
C ILE A 156 -8.52 -2.63 14.11
N ARG A 157 -8.94 -1.55 14.76
CA ARG A 157 -10.34 -1.07 14.66
C ARG A 157 -10.71 -0.43 13.33
N LYS A 158 -9.80 0.30 12.70
CA LYS A 158 -10.05 1.10 11.51
C LYS A 158 -8.81 1.19 10.65
N ASN A 159 -9.03 1.16 9.33
CA ASN A 159 -7.97 1.32 8.36
C ASN A 159 -7.48 2.79 8.30
N PRO A 160 -6.22 3.09 8.69
CA PRO A 160 -5.66 4.44 8.68
C PRO A 160 -5.39 5.00 7.28
N PHE A 161 -5.47 4.18 6.22
CA PHE A 161 -5.26 4.58 4.83
C PHE A 161 -6.55 4.69 4.02
N LYS A 162 -7.73 4.65 4.68
CA LYS A 162 -9.04 4.79 4.04
C LYS A 162 -9.42 6.26 3.83
N PHE A 163 -8.69 6.94 2.95
CA PHE A 163 -8.94 8.33 2.53
C PHE A 163 -8.62 8.51 1.05
N LYS A 164 -9.07 9.61 0.45
CA LYS A 164 -8.68 10.01 -0.91
C LYS A 164 -7.34 10.73 -0.84
N LEU A 165 -6.40 10.32 -1.70
CA LEU A 165 -5.07 10.92 -1.73
C LEU A 165 -5.10 12.39 -2.15
N SER A 166 -6.00 12.75 -3.06
CA SER A 166 -6.23 14.13 -3.50
C SER A 166 -6.65 15.10 -2.39
N ASP A 167 -7.20 14.58 -1.27
CA ASP A 167 -7.59 15.40 -0.13
C ASP A 167 -6.40 15.72 0.81
N VAL A 168 -5.24 15.11 0.52
CA VAL A 168 -4.05 15.19 1.38
C VAL A 168 -2.87 15.85 0.66
N ILE A 169 -2.65 15.50 -0.59
CA ILE A 169 -1.58 16.05 -1.44
C ILE A 169 -2.15 16.44 -2.81
N PRO A 170 -1.68 17.56 -3.38
CA PRO A 170 -2.15 18.03 -4.68
C PRO A 170 -1.80 17.07 -5.80
N ASN A 171 -2.60 17.08 -6.86
CA ASN A 171 -2.27 16.35 -8.09
C ASN A 171 -1.21 17.14 -8.87
N ASP A 172 0.02 16.65 -8.83
CA ASP A 172 1.19 17.19 -9.53
C ASP A 172 1.54 16.39 -10.80
N ALA A 173 0.60 15.58 -11.30
CA ALA A 173 0.78 14.84 -12.53
C ALA A 173 0.84 15.78 -13.72
N TYR A 174 1.84 15.58 -14.58
CA TYR A 174 1.92 16.29 -15.85
C TYR A 174 0.77 15.86 -16.76
N VAL A 175 -0.03 16.83 -17.20
CA VAL A 175 -1.12 16.59 -18.15
C VAL A 175 -0.51 16.43 -19.54
N ARG A 176 -0.55 15.22 -20.08
CA ARG A 176 -0.10 14.95 -21.45
C ARG A 176 -1.21 15.34 -22.43
N SER A 177 -0.89 16.21 -23.37
CA SER A 177 -1.76 16.53 -24.50
C SER A 177 -1.42 15.66 -25.70
N ALA A 178 -2.42 15.33 -26.50
CA ALA A 178 -2.19 14.68 -27.79
C ALA A 178 -1.47 15.65 -28.76
N LEU A 179 -0.65 15.10 -29.65
CA LEU A 179 -0.01 15.88 -30.69
C LEU A 179 -1.07 16.38 -31.70
N THR A 180 -0.99 17.66 -32.09
CA THR A 180 -1.75 18.18 -33.21
C THR A 180 -1.21 17.61 -34.53
N LYS A 181 -2.01 17.67 -35.61
CA LYS A 181 -1.53 17.23 -36.94
C LYS A 181 -0.22 17.89 -37.35
N ALA A 182 -0.12 19.21 -37.19
CA ALA A 182 1.10 19.95 -37.55
C ALA A 182 2.32 19.51 -36.71
N GLN A 183 2.12 19.14 -35.41
CA GLN A 183 3.18 18.59 -34.59
C GLN A 183 3.56 17.18 -35.03
N GLN A 184 2.61 16.34 -35.43
CA GLN A 184 2.88 15.00 -35.95
C GLN A 184 3.70 15.07 -37.25
N GLU A 185 3.30 15.92 -38.19
CA GLU A 185 4.01 16.12 -39.45
C GLU A 185 5.46 16.62 -39.23
N ARG A 186 5.63 17.62 -38.34
CA ARG A 186 6.95 18.13 -37.98
C ARG A 186 7.81 17.06 -37.31
N TYR A 187 7.22 16.23 -36.46
CA TYR A 187 7.92 15.13 -35.78
C TYR A 187 8.38 14.05 -36.78
N LEU A 188 7.52 13.67 -37.75
CA LEU A 188 7.86 12.71 -38.77
C LEU A 188 8.95 13.25 -39.71
N GLN A 189 8.90 14.55 -40.10
CA GLN A 189 9.93 15.19 -40.87
C GLN A 189 11.26 15.20 -40.12
N PHE A 190 11.27 15.55 -38.85
CA PHE A 190 12.47 15.52 -38.02
C PHE A 190 13.14 14.13 -37.99
N ILE A 191 12.36 13.05 -37.93
CA ILE A 191 12.90 11.68 -37.89
C ILE A 191 13.58 11.35 -39.24
N ARG A 192 12.98 11.73 -40.36
CA ARG A 192 13.58 11.55 -41.70
C ARG A 192 14.90 12.32 -41.84
N ASP A 193 14.90 13.59 -41.46
CA ASP A 193 16.06 14.47 -41.65
C ASP A 193 17.27 14.08 -40.79
N HIS A 194 17.05 13.39 -39.68
CA HIS A 194 18.09 13.02 -38.70
C HIS A 194 18.50 11.54 -38.78
N GLY A 195 18.15 10.84 -39.86
CA GLY A 195 18.62 9.47 -40.13
C GLY A 195 18.15 8.43 -39.08
N LYS A 196 17.01 8.68 -38.46
CA LYS A 196 16.38 7.71 -37.52
C LYS A 196 15.33 6.88 -38.25
N ASP A 197 15.59 6.53 -39.47
CA ASP A 197 14.66 5.82 -40.36
C ASP A 197 14.18 4.50 -39.80
N ASN A 198 15.02 3.84 -38.99
CA ASN A 198 14.63 2.58 -38.28
C ASN A 198 13.38 2.69 -37.43
N TYR A 199 12.97 3.88 -36.99
CA TYR A 199 11.78 4.11 -36.18
C TYR A 199 10.66 4.84 -36.93
N TYR A 200 10.89 5.25 -38.17
CA TYR A 200 9.91 6.03 -38.92
C TYR A 200 8.61 5.25 -39.13
N ASP A 201 8.72 4.05 -39.65
CA ASP A 201 7.57 3.19 -39.97
C ASP A 201 6.81 2.81 -38.68
N ASP A 202 7.55 2.50 -37.61
CA ASP A 202 6.96 2.22 -36.30
C ASP A 202 6.10 3.38 -35.81
N ILE A 203 6.61 4.60 -35.91
CA ILE A 203 5.92 5.82 -35.48
C ILE A 203 4.71 6.12 -36.33
N VAL A 204 4.83 5.95 -37.68
CA VAL A 204 3.71 6.13 -38.61
C VAL A 204 2.59 5.16 -38.27
N ILE A 205 2.91 3.89 -38.04
CA ILE A 205 1.92 2.86 -37.65
C ILE A 205 1.29 3.21 -36.32
N LEU A 206 2.07 3.57 -35.28
CA LEU A 206 1.57 3.95 -33.98
C LEU A 206 0.65 5.17 -34.03
N LEU A 207 0.99 6.20 -34.80
CA LEU A 207 0.17 7.39 -34.97
C LEU A 207 -1.12 7.11 -35.76
N GLY A 208 -1.05 6.23 -36.76
CA GLY A 208 -2.20 5.88 -37.61
C GLY A 208 -3.18 4.90 -36.95
N THR A 209 -2.69 4.03 -36.10
CA THR A 209 -3.50 2.92 -35.50
C THR A 209 -3.86 3.12 -34.05
N GLY A 210 -3.08 3.93 -33.31
CA GLY A 210 -3.22 4.06 -31.85
C GLY A 210 -2.76 2.83 -31.06
N LEU A 211 -2.04 1.90 -31.67
CA LEU A 211 -1.47 0.73 -31.01
C LEU A 211 -0.51 1.14 -29.88
N ARG A 212 -0.41 0.29 -28.85
CA ARG A 212 0.69 0.42 -27.90
C ARG A 212 1.97 -0.14 -28.51
N VAL A 213 3.12 0.42 -28.15
CA VAL A 213 4.44 -0.05 -28.63
C VAL A 213 4.60 -1.57 -28.45
N SER A 214 4.19 -2.11 -27.31
CA SER A 214 4.26 -3.55 -27.05
C SER A 214 3.31 -4.39 -27.92
N GLU A 215 2.18 -3.84 -28.32
CA GLU A 215 1.23 -4.48 -29.25
C GLU A 215 1.80 -4.48 -30.67
N LEU A 216 2.34 -3.34 -31.14
CA LEU A 216 3.00 -3.25 -32.43
C LEU A 216 4.11 -4.29 -32.59
N TYR A 217 5.05 -4.36 -31.63
CA TYR A 217 6.14 -5.33 -31.68
C TYR A 217 5.71 -6.79 -31.41
N GLY A 218 4.49 -7.01 -30.96
CA GLY A 218 3.87 -8.33 -30.87
C GLY A 218 3.24 -8.84 -32.15
N LEU A 219 3.03 -7.96 -33.17
CA LEU A 219 2.39 -8.33 -34.43
C LEU A 219 3.27 -9.24 -35.30
N THR A 220 2.62 -10.12 -36.02
CA THR A 220 3.18 -10.93 -37.09
C THR A 220 2.34 -10.71 -38.37
N LYS A 221 2.85 -11.14 -39.51
CA LYS A 221 2.12 -11.02 -40.79
C LYS A 221 0.73 -11.67 -40.74
N ALA A 222 0.58 -12.75 -39.98
CA ALA A 222 -0.68 -13.44 -39.83
C ALA A 222 -1.75 -12.64 -39.07
N ASP A 223 -1.36 -11.60 -38.34
CA ASP A 223 -2.26 -10.74 -37.56
C ASP A 223 -2.84 -9.59 -38.42
N ILE A 224 -2.39 -9.45 -39.69
CA ILE A 224 -2.82 -8.40 -40.61
C ILE A 224 -3.67 -9.00 -41.72
N ASP A 225 -4.95 -8.62 -41.74
CA ASP A 225 -5.88 -8.98 -42.78
C ASP A 225 -5.97 -7.81 -43.80
N PHE A 226 -5.28 -7.94 -44.93
CA PHE A 226 -5.24 -6.92 -45.96
C PHE A 226 -6.57 -6.80 -46.73
N ASP A 227 -7.32 -7.89 -46.86
CA ASP A 227 -8.61 -7.90 -47.57
C ASP A 227 -9.67 -7.15 -46.79
N ARG A 228 -9.72 -7.39 -45.44
CA ARG A 228 -10.62 -6.69 -44.53
C ARG A 228 -10.05 -5.38 -44.00
N ARG A 229 -8.79 -5.07 -44.30
CA ARG A 229 -8.07 -3.89 -43.80
C ARG A 229 -8.09 -3.77 -42.27
N CYS A 230 -7.88 -4.86 -41.57
CA CYS A 230 -7.88 -4.87 -40.11
C CYS A 230 -6.63 -5.55 -39.53
N ILE A 231 -6.31 -5.19 -38.28
CA ILE A 231 -5.22 -5.75 -37.50
C ILE A 231 -5.82 -6.43 -36.28
N HIS A 232 -5.49 -7.71 -36.08
CA HIS A 232 -5.94 -8.51 -34.94
C HIS A 232 -4.95 -8.40 -33.78
N ILE A 233 -5.36 -7.71 -32.70
CA ILE A 233 -4.51 -7.47 -31.52
C ILE A 233 -4.89 -8.48 -30.44
N HIS A 234 -4.18 -9.60 -30.37
CA HIS A 234 -4.41 -10.66 -29.39
C HIS A 234 -3.16 -10.99 -28.55
N LYS A 235 -2.04 -10.30 -28.83
CA LYS A 235 -0.76 -10.48 -28.14
C LYS A 235 0.04 -9.18 -28.08
N GLN A 236 1.00 -9.16 -27.18
CA GLN A 236 1.97 -8.08 -27.05
C GLN A 236 3.36 -8.63 -26.76
N LEU A 237 4.41 -7.95 -27.19
CA LEU A 237 5.79 -8.27 -26.85
C LEU A 237 6.17 -7.58 -25.53
N CYS A 238 6.57 -8.36 -24.55
CA CYS A 238 6.98 -7.88 -23.23
C CYS A 238 8.46 -8.15 -22.98
N ARG A 239 9.06 -7.34 -22.12
CA ARG A 239 10.41 -7.53 -21.60
C ARG A 239 10.43 -7.29 -20.11
N THR A 240 11.12 -8.15 -19.37
CA THR A 240 11.42 -7.94 -17.95
C THR A 240 12.93 -7.98 -17.71
N ALA A 241 13.36 -7.67 -16.49
CA ALA A 241 14.78 -7.75 -16.13
C ALA A 241 15.31 -9.17 -16.28
N ASP A 242 14.49 -10.18 -15.96
CA ASP A 242 14.87 -11.59 -15.92
C ASP A 242 14.59 -12.34 -17.22
N LYS A 243 13.76 -11.75 -18.12
CA LYS A 243 13.39 -12.36 -19.42
C LYS A 243 13.62 -11.36 -20.53
N PRO A 244 14.44 -11.68 -21.54
CA PRO A 244 14.79 -10.73 -22.59
C PRO A 244 13.57 -10.25 -23.37
N TYR A 245 12.79 -11.15 -23.96
CA TYR A 245 11.53 -10.89 -24.65
C TYR A 245 10.61 -12.11 -24.55
N PHE A 246 9.33 -11.86 -24.36
CA PHE A 246 8.30 -12.90 -24.37
C PHE A 246 6.96 -12.33 -24.83
N VAL A 247 6.13 -13.21 -25.39
CA VAL A 247 4.78 -12.85 -25.84
C VAL A 247 3.80 -13.05 -24.68
N ALA A 248 2.91 -12.07 -24.47
CA ALA A 248 1.87 -12.09 -23.46
C ALA A 248 0.53 -11.63 -24.05
N PRO A 249 -0.62 -11.96 -23.44
CA PRO A 249 -1.91 -11.37 -23.80
C PRO A 249 -1.90 -9.85 -23.66
N PRO A 250 -2.76 -9.11 -24.38
CA PRO A 250 -2.90 -7.67 -24.25
C PRO A 250 -3.25 -7.28 -22.81
N LYS A 251 -2.99 -6.03 -22.45
CA LYS A 251 -3.28 -5.52 -21.10
C LYS A 251 -4.79 -5.48 -20.81
N THR A 252 -5.57 -5.23 -21.85
CA THR A 252 -7.05 -5.23 -21.84
C THR A 252 -7.50 -6.12 -22.98
N SER A 253 -8.26 -7.13 -22.66
CA SER A 253 -9.04 -7.95 -23.61
C SER A 253 -10.40 -7.31 -23.82
#